data_9686a633a72bf56b16b194bda707f17f
#
_entry.id   9686a633a72bf56b16b194bda707f17f
#
_cell.length_a   1.000
_cell.length_b   1.000
_cell.length_c   1.000
_cell.angle_alpha   90.00
_cell.angle_beta   90.00
_cell.angle_gamma   90.00
#
_symmetry.space_group_name_H-M   'P 1'
#
loop_
_entity.id
_entity.type
_entity.pdbx_description
1 polymer ?
#
loop_
_entity_poly.entity_id
_entity_poly.type
_entity_poly.pdbx_seq_one_letter_code
_entity_poly.pdbx_strand_id
1 'polypeptide(L)'
;MKITLRERTAETTAIYFRKASTPQIRRTLPQKAKTLAEALEDYEATLLPGAASYGRTIWADGIYVGDIWCYGIQSDSVPNAMISYCIFESDHWKKGIATEATRLFLLEIIP
;
A
#
# COMPACT_ATOMS: atom_id res chain seq x y z
N MET A 1 -8.24 -10.16 -15.86
CA MET A 1 -8.29 -8.98 -14.95
C MET A 1 -7.02 -8.17 -15.11
N LYS A 2 -7.15 -6.91 -15.42
CA LYS A 2 -5.99 -6.03 -15.60
C LYS A 2 -5.64 -5.34 -14.28
N ILE A 3 -4.46 -5.59 -13.76
CA ILE A 3 -3.96 -4.99 -12.53
C ILE A 3 -3.00 -3.86 -12.89
N THR A 4 -3.21 -2.67 -12.31
CA THR A 4 -2.32 -1.53 -12.49
C THR A 4 -1.99 -0.93 -11.12
N LEU A 5 -0.82 -0.31 -11.03
CA LEU A 5 -0.41 0.44 -9.85
C LEU A 5 -0.43 1.93 -10.20
N ARG A 6 -0.90 2.74 -9.26
CA ARG A 6 -0.95 4.21 -9.41
C ARG A 6 -0.39 4.88 -8.17
N GLU A 7 -0.03 6.14 -8.30
CA GLU A 7 0.46 6.92 -7.17
C GLU A 7 -0.62 7.08 -6.12
N ARG A 8 -0.19 7.13 -4.87
CA ARG A 8 -1.08 7.49 -3.76
C ARG A 8 -1.40 8.98 -3.82
N THR A 9 -2.61 9.32 -3.38
CA THR A 9 -3.05 10.71 -3.24
C THR A 9 -3.66 10.87 -1.85
N ALA A 10 -3.91 12.12 -1.43
CA ALA A 10 -4.63 12.36 -0.18
C ALA A 10 -6.01 11.71 -0.20
N GLU A 11 -6.68 11.75 -1.36
CA GLU A 11 -7.99 11.12 -1.52
C GLU A 11 -7.93 9.60 -1.35
N THR A 12 -6.99 8.92 -2.03
CA THR A 12 -6.87 7.46 -1.88
C THR A 12 -6.42 7.07 -0.47
N THR A 13 -5.61 7.90 0.18
CA THR A 13 -5.20 7.67 1.57
C THR A 13 -6.42 7.68 2.50
N ALA A 14 -7.34 8.62 2.31
CA ALA A 14 -8.56 8.69 3.10
C ALA A 14 -9.45 7.46 2.86
N ILE A 15 -9.57 7.02 1.60
CA ILE A 15 -10.34 5.82 1.25
C ILE A 15 -9.70 4.59 1.89
N TYR A 16 -8.39 4.47 1.81
CA TYR A 16 -7.65 3.36 2.42
C TYR A 16 -7.90 3.30 3.93
N PHE A 17 -7.76 4.44 4.62
CA PHE A 17 -7.96 4.50 6.07
C PHE A 17 -9.33 3.97 6.45
N ARG A 18 -10.37 4.40 5.75
CA ARG A 18 -11.74 3.97 6.01
C ARG A 18 -11.94 2.49 5.76
N LYS A 19 -11.49 1.98 4.60
CA LYS A 19 -11.70 0.59 4.22
C LYS A 19 -10.85 -0.39 5.01
N ALA A 20 -9.63 -0.01 5.36
CA ALA A 20 -8.73 -0.85 6.13
C ALA A 20 -9.04 -0.85 7.63
N SER A 21 -9.99 -0.03 8.07
CA SER A 21 -10.39 0.05 9.48
C SER A 21 -11.44 -1.00 9.87
N THR A 22 -11.81 -1.91 8.98
CA THR A 22 -12.74 -2.98 9.32
C THR A 22 -12.10 -3.97 10.30
N PRO A 23 -12.88 -4.59 11.21
CA PRO A 23 -12.33 -5.56 12.15
C PRO A 23 -11.62 -6.73 11.47
N GLN A 24 -12.11 -7.15 10.30
CA GLN A 24 -11.52 -8.26 9.55
C GLN A 24 -10.11 -7.95 9.09
N ILE A 25 -9.88 -6.75 8.57
CA ILE A 25 -8.57 -6.34 8.10
C ILE A 25 -7.65 -6.05 9.28
N ARG A 26 -8.13 -5.41 10.33
CA ARG A 26 -7.33 -5.07 11.51
C ARG A 26 -6.76 -6.28 12.24
N ARG A 27 -7.38 -7.45 12.12
CA ARG A 27 -6.87 -8.67 12.74
C ARG A 27 -5.53 -9.08 12.15
N THR A 28 -5.37 -8.95 10.84
CA THR A 28 -4.18 -9.39 10.14
C THR A 28 -3.22 -8.25 9.83
N LEU A 29 -3.72 -7.03 9.80
CA LEU A 29 -2.94 -5.85 9.43
C LEU A 29 -3.38 -4.65 10.28
N PRO A 30 -2.91 -4.56 11.54
CA PRO A 30 -3.26 -3.44 12.40
C PRO A 30 -2.82 -2.12 11.82
N GLN A 31 -3.69 -1.12 11.84
CA GLN A 31 -3.32 0.22 11.39
C GLN A 31 -2.54 0.95 12.48
N LYS A 32 -1.42 1.55 12.06
CA LYS A 32 -0.63 2.40 12.93
C LYS A 32 -1.36 3.72 13.22
N ALA A 33 -1.96 4.31 12.19
CA ALA A 33 -2.71 5.55 12.32
C ALA A 33 -4.06 5.28 12.99
N LYS A 34 -4.41 6.08 13.99
CA LYS A 34 -5.68 5.95 14.72
C LYS A 34 -6.74 6.92 14.23
N THR A 35 -6.32 7.98 13.54
CA THR A 35 -7.22 9.00 13.00
C THR A 35 -6.87 9.25 11.54
N LEU A 36 -7.83 9.83 10.82
CA LEU A 36 -7.59 10.21 9.43
C LEU A 36 -6.45 11.24 9.33
N ALA A 37 -6.37 12.17 10.28
CA ALA A 37 -5.32 13.18 10.29
C ALA A 37 -3.94 12.52 10.39
N GLU A 38 -3.78 11.52 11.26
CA GLU A 38 -2.53 10.78 11.37
C GLU A 38 -2.19 10.03 10.08
N ALA A 39 -3.20 9.43 9.44
CA ALA A 39 -3.00 8.72 8.19
C ALA A 39 -2.51 9.66 7.08
N LEU A 40 -3.06 10.87 7.02
CA LEU A 40 -2.65 11.85 6.03
C LEU A 40 -1.25 12.39 6.32
N GLU A 41 -0.89 12.56 7.59
CA GLU A 41 0.48 12.95 7.97
C GLU A 41 1.48 11.87 7.55
N ASP A 42 1.16 10.61 7.80
CA ASP A 42 2.03 9.50 7.40
C ASP A 42 2.20 9.45 5.88
N TYR A 43 1.11 9.68 5.14
CA TYR A 43 1.17 9.75 3.68
C TYR A 43 2.09 10.89 3.22
N GLU A 44 1.95 12.08 3.78
CA GLU A 44 2.77 13.24 3.40
C GLU A 44 4.26 12.99 3.68
N ALA A 45 4.56 12.27 4.77
CA ALA A 45 5.93 11.92 5.09
C ALA A 45 6.57 11.02 4.02
N THR A 46 5.78 10.20 3.31
CA THR A 46 6.32 9.35 2.24
C THR A 46 6.71 10.14 0.98
N LEU A 47 6.27 11.39 0.87
CA LEU A 47 6.61 12.23 -0.28
C LEU A 47 7.93 12.97 -0.10
N LEU A 48 8.52 12.92 1.08
CA LEU A 48 9.75 13.63 1.38
C LEU A 48 10.97 12.85 0.87
N PRO A 49 12.04 13.54 0.45
CA PRO A 49 13.28 12.87 0.08
C PRO A 49 13.81 12.03 1.23
N GLY A 50 14.28 10.82 0.95
CA GLY A 50 14.80 9.94 1.99
C GLY A 50 13.76 9.27 2.85
N ALA A 51 12.49 9.28 2.43
CA ALA A 51 11.43 8.61 3.18
C ALA A 51 11.73 7.12 3.36
N ALA A 52 11.39 6.59 4.54
CA ALA A 52 11.65 5.19 4.86
C ALA A 52 10.59 4.24 4.30
N SER A 53 9.55 4.76 3.67
CA SER A 53 8.50 3.95 3.06
C SER A 53 8.06 4.53 1.72
N TYR A 54 7.51 3.66 0.88
CA TYR A 54 7.07 3.99 -0.48
C TYR A 54 5.88 3.09 -0.81
N GLY A 55 4.86 3.65 -1.42
CA GLY A 55 3.66 2.86 -1.70
C GLY A 55 2.95 3.27 -2.98
N ARG A 56 2.07 2.36 -3.43
CA ARG A 56 1.23 2.54 -4.60
C ARG A 56 -0.18 2.05 -4.30
N THR A 57 -1.13 2.56 -5.05
CA THR A 57 -2.50 2.04 -5.03
C THR A 57 -2.63 0.94 -6.07
N ILE A 58 -3.46 -0.07 -5.76
CA ILE A 58 -3.70 -1.22 -6.64
C ILE A 58 -5.08 -1.07 -7.25
N TRP A 59 -5.15 -1.17 -8.57
CA TRP A 59 -6.38 -1.04 -9.33
C TRP A 59 -6.60 -2.29 -10.17
N ALA A 60 -7.81 -2.84 -10.12
CA ALA A 60 -8.21 -4.00 -10.91
C ALA A 60 -9.33 -3.57 -11.86
N ASP A 61 -9.07 -3.63 -13.17
CA ASP A 61 -10.01 -3.20 -14.20
C ASP A 61 -10.57 -1.79 -13.95
N GLY A 62 -9.70 -0.88 -13.46
CA GLY A 62 -10.08 0.50 -13.21
C GLY A 62 -10.76 0.76 -11.86
N ILE A 63 -10.83 -0.25 -11.01
CA ILE A 63 -11.43 -0.14 -9.67
C ILE A 63 -10.32 -0.19 -8.62
N TYR A 64 -10.34 0.75 -7.68
CA TYR A 64 -9.38 0.79 -6.59
C TYR A 64 -9.67 -0.34 -5.60
N VAL A 65 -8.77 -1.31 -5.48
CA VAL A 65 -8.98 -2.52 -4.68
C VAL A 65 -8.05 -2.68 -3.49
N GLY A 66 -6.99 -1.86 -3.39
CA GLY A 66 -6.08 -1.97 -2.26
C GLY A 66 -4.83 -1.15 -2.42
N ASP A 67 -3.90 -1.35 -1.49
CA ASP A 67 -2.59 -0.69 -1.50
C ASP A 67 -1.48 -1.72 -1.35
N ILE A 68 -0.31 -1.38 -1.88
CA ILE A 68 0.93 -2.14 -1.66
C ILE A 68 2.02 -1.14 -1.31
N TRP A 69 2.87 -1.50 -0.34
CA TRP A 69 3.93 -0.59 0.10
C TRP A 69 5.13 -1.36 0.60
N CYS A 70 6.27 -0.67 0.63
CA CYS A 70 7.46 -1.16 1.31
C CYS A 70 7.84 -0.18 2.42
N TYR A 71 8.48 -0.71 3.45
CA TYR A 71 8.90 0.08 4.59
C TYR A 71 10.23 -0.45 5.11
N GLY A 72 10.86 0.31 6.02
CA GLY A 72 12.17 -0.05 6.52
C GLY A 72 13.25 0.14 5.47
N ILE A 73 13.06 1.05 4.53
CA ILE A 73 14.06 1.33 3.50
C ILE A 73 15.29 1.91 4.18
N GLN A 74 16.43 1.26 3.95
CA GLN A 74 17.70 1.71 4.47
C GLN A 74 18.62 2.13 3.32
N SER A 75 19.37 3.19 3.55
CA SER A 75 20.31 3.70 2.56
C SER A 75 21.68 3.02 2.62
N ASP A 76 21.80 1.96 3.40
CA ASP A 76 23.04 1.21 3.55
C ASP A 76 23.36 0.35 2.34
N SER A 77 24.56 -0.21 2.32
CA SER A 77 25.07 -0.99 1.19
C SER A 77 24.24 -2.22 0.86
N VAL A 78 23.42 -2.70 1.77
CA VAL A 78 22.51 -3.82 1.51
C VAL A 78 21.08 -3.30 1.59
N PRO A 79 20.40 -3.12 0.45
CA PRO A 79 19.00 -2.67 0.45
C PRO A 79 18.14 -3.69 1.20
N ASN A 80 17.42 -3.23 2.18
CA ASN A 80 16.56 -4.08 2.98
C ASN A 80 15.24 -3.35 3.20
N ALA A 81 14.17 -3.89 2.62
CA ALA A 81 12.84 -3.32 2.80
C ALA A 81 11.84 -4.45 2.84
N MET A 82 10.81 -4.28 3.65
CA MET A 82 9.72 -5.25 3.75
C MET A 82 8.54 -4.76 2.91
N ILE A 83 7.90 -5.69 2.21
CA ILE A 83 6.75 -5.39 1.37
C ILE A 83 5.49 -5.89 2.06
N SER A 84 4.49 -5.04 2.08
CA SER A 84 3.17 -5.37 2.63
C SER A 84 2.09 -4.92 1.66
N TYR A 85 0.91 -5.54 1.75
CA TYR A 85 -0.22 -5.13 0.93
C TYR A 85 -1.52 -5.33 1.70
N CYS A 86 -2.56 -4.64 1.25
CA CYS A 86 -3.91 -4.79 1.79
C CYS A 86 -4.90 -4.73 0.64
N ILE A 87 -5.68 -5.80 0.47
CA ILE A 87 -6.79 -5.85 -0.49
C ILE A 87 -8.08 -5.72 0.31
N PHE A 88 -8.92 -4.75 -0.03
CA PHE A 88 -10.06 -4.36 0.79
C PHE A 88 -11.15 -5.42 0.90
N GLU A 89 -11.44 -6.11 -0.21
CA GLU A 89 -12.55 -7.07 -0.26
C GLU A 89 -12.03 -8.50 -0.20
N SER A 90 -12.55 -9.28 0.73
CA SER A 90 -12.13 -10.68 0.88
C SER A 90 -12.38 -11.51 -0.37
N ASP A 91 -13.37 -11.16 -1.16
CA ASP A 91 -13.66 -11.84 -2.43
C ASP A 91 -12.51 -11.72 -3.43
N HIS A 92 -11.70 -10.67 -3.30
CA HIS A 92 -10.55 -10.44 -4.18
C HIS A 92 -9.27 -11.12 -3.70
N TRP A 93 -9.25 -11.63 -2.45
CA TRP A 93 -8.02 -12.17 -1.87
C TRP A 93 -7.50 -13.41 -2.60
N LYS A 94 -8.38 -14.18 -3.24
CA LYS A 94 -8.00 -15.44 -3.90
C LYS A 94 -7.92 -15.31 -5.42
N LYS A 95 -7.92 -14.10 -5.97
CA LYS A 95 -7.94 -13.89 -7.43
C LYS A 95 -6.58 -13.55 -8.03
N GLY A 96 -5.50 -13.70 -7.26
CA GLY A 96 -4.16 -13.42 -7.75
C GLY A 96 -3.83 -11.94 -7.85
N ILE A 97 -4.67 -11.05 -7.33
CA ILE A 97 -4.46 -9.60 -7.38
C ILE A 97 -3.18 -9.23 -6.64
N ALA A 98 -3.00 -9.74 -5.42
CA ALA A 98 -1.83 -9.43 -4.61
C ALA A 98 -0.54 -9.94 -5.27
N THR A 99 -0.59 -11.11 -5.89
CA THR A 99 0.56 -11.69 -6.58
C THR A 99 0.99 -10.81 -7.76
N GLU A 100 0.03 -10.39 -8.59
CA GLU A 100 0.35 -9.54 -9.74
C GLU A 100 0.79 -8.15 -9.29
N ALA A 101 0.13 -7.58 -8.27
CA ALA A 101 0.52 -6.29 -7.73
C ALA A 101 1.94 -6.33 -7.18
N THR A 102 2.30 -7.40 -6.48
CA THR A 102 3.66 -7.57 -5.94
C THR A 102 4.68 -7.62 -7.08
N ARG A 103 4.37 -8.38 -8.15
CA ARG A 103 5.24 -8.45 -9.32
C ARG A 103 5.47 -7.07 -9.94
N LEU A 104 4.39 -6.31 -10.15
CA LEU A 104 4.48 -4.96 -10.72
C LEU A 104 5.25 -4.02 -9.80
N PHE A 105 5.01 -4.11 -8.49
CA PHE A 105 5.68 -3.26 -7.52
C PHE A 105 7.17 -3.53 -7.48
N LEU A 106 7.58 -4.80 -7.53
CA LEU A 106 8.99 -5.15 -7.56
C LEU A 106 9.68 -4.57 -8.80
N LEU A 107 9.00 -4.55 -9.94
CA LEU A 107 9.55 -3.94 -11.16
C LEU A 107 9.77 -2.44 -11.01
N GLU A 108 8.99 -1.76 -10.16
CA GLU A 108 9.17 -0.34 -9.91
C GLU A 108 10.32 -0.04 -8.94
N ILE A 109 10.51 -0.88 -7.92
CA ILE A 109 11.47 -0.59 -6.84
C ILE A 109 12.84 -1.23 -7.03
N ILE A 110 12.96 -2.24 -7.89
CA ILE A 110 14.24 -2.86 -8.21
C ILE A 110 14.82 -2.15 -9.42
N PRO A 111 16.02 -1.55 -9.30
CA PRO A 111 16.64 -0.83 -10.42
C PRO A 111 17.10 -1.76 -11.53
#